data_3ca8aa1fffe70d3a2f2f9e2dae243be1
#
_entry.id   3ca8aa1fffe70d3a2f2f9e2dae243be1
#
_cell.length_a   1.000
_cell.length_b   1.000
_cell.length_c   1.000
_cell.angle_alpha   90.00
_cell.angle_beta   90.00
_cell.angle_gamma   90.00
#
_symmetry.space_group_name_H-M   'P 1'
#
loop_
_entity.id
_entity.type
_entity.pdbx_description
1 polymer ?
#
loop_
_entity_poly.entity_id
_entity_poly.type
_entity_poly.pdbx_seq_one_letter_code
_entity_poly.pdbx_strand_id
1 'polypeptide(L)'
;VAIPPEQSAAAVFRQMFIQGTPKEVEAKVAELDSGRSILDAVSDQVRRLDRKLGAGDHARLDQYFTSVRELEGRLLASQGWERKPKPVVKEREPQDPTSPAQYMDKVASMYSLVRLAFETDSTRAVTLMLDSVSSPVLQLKGTTLNDGYHNLSHHGKSEDKLTQLR
;
A
#
# COMPACT_ATOMS: atom_id res chain seq x y z
N VAL A 1 -6.20 -9.87 -6.83
CA VAL A 1 -6.79 -8.70 -6.14
C VAL A 1 -5.70 -7.64 -6.03
N ALA A 2 -5.98 -6.42 -6.52
CA ALA A 2 -5.04 -5.31 -6.37
C ALA A 2 -5.04 -4.86 -4.90
N ILE A 3 -3.85 -4.67 -4.32
CA ILE A 3 -3.69 -4.06 -3.00
C ILE A 3 -3.77 -2.55 -3.21
N PRO A 4 -4.74 -1.84 -2.62
CA PRO A 4 -4.82 -0.39 -2.77
C PRO A 4 -3.59 0.26 -2.13
N PRO A 5 -2.96 1.25 -2.79
CA PRO A 5 -1.84 1.97 -2.21
C PRO A 5 -2.32 2.91 -1.10
N GLU A 6 -1.55 2.98 -0.01
CA GLU A 6 -1.75 4.01 1.00
C GLU A 6 -1.19 5.35 0.49
N GLN A 7 -2.00 6.40 0.56
CA GLN A 7 -1.65 7.72 0.04
C GLN A 7 -1.27 8.74 1.12
N SER A 8 -1.57 8.43 2.38
CA SER A 8 -1.30 9.30 3.52
C SER A 8 0.02 8.91 4.19
N ALA A 9 0.99 9.81 4.18
CA ALA A 9 2.24 9.63 4.90
C ALA A 9 2.02 9.55 6.42
N ALA A 10 1.07 10.31 6.95
CA ALA A 10 0.67 10.26 8.35
C ALA A 10 0.08 8.88 8.71
N ALA A 11 -0.77 8.31 7.86
CA ALA A 11 -1.33 6.97 8.08
C ALA A 11 -0.25 5.89 8.09
N VAL A 12 0.68 5.91 7.11
CA VAL A 12 1.83 4.99 7.08
C VAL A 12 2.68 5.12 8.34
N PHE A 13 2.99 6.36 8.76
CA PHE A 13 3.77 6.60 9.98
C PHE A 13 3.10 5.99 11.21
N ARG A 14 1.80 6.26 11.40
CA ARG A 14 1.03 5.69 12.52
C ARG A 14 1.04 4.16 12.50
N GLN A 15 0.80 3.57 11.33
CA GLN A 15 0.78 2.12 11.19
C GLN A 15 2.13 1.48 11.55
N MET A 16 3.24 2.11 11.22
CA MET A 16 4.59 1.56 11.38
C MET A 16 5.21 1.87 12.74
N PHE A 17 4.97 3.06 13.30
CA PHE A 17 5.76 3.59 14.41
C PHE A 17 4.94 3.99 15.65
N ILE A 18 3.61 4.07 15.54
CA ILE A 18 2.76 4.38 16.70
C ILE A 18 2.15 3.10 17.24
N GLN A 19 2.47 2.79 18.48
CA GLN A 19 1.85 1.65 19.16
C GLN A 19 0.40 1.97 19.50
N GLY A 20 -0.51 1.14 19.04
CA GLY A 20 -1.92 1.20 19.44
C GLY A 20 -2.11 0.84 20.92
N THR A 21 -3.23 1.26 21.48
CA THR A 21 -3.65 0.79 22.80
C THR A 21 -3.90 -0.72 22.77
N PRO A 22 -3.78 -1.44 23.90
CA PRO A 22 -4.07 -2.88 23.94
C PRO A 22 -5.44 -3.22 23.36
N LYS A 23 -6.45 -2.38 23.59
CA LYS A 23 -7.81 -2.57 23.04
C LYS A 23 -7.85 -2.47 21.53
N GLU A 24 -7.13 -1.52 20.94
CA GLU A 24 -7.05 -1.36 19.47
C GLU A 24 -6.30 -2.51 18.82
N VAL A 25 -5.20 -2.97 19.44
CA VAL A 25 -4.46 -4.13 18.96
C VAL A 25 -5.34 -5.38 18.97
N GLU A 26 -6.05 -5.65 20.07
CA GLU A 26 -6.94 -6.82 20.15
C GLU A 26 -8.14 -6.70 19.19
N ALA A 27 -8.68 -5.50 18.96
CA ALA A 27 -9.74 -5.30 17.96
C ALA A 27 -9.24 -5.62 16.54
N LYS A 28 -8.01 -5.21 16.20
CA LYS A 28 -7.40 -5.52 14.90
C LYS A 28 -7.11 -7.00 14.73
N VAL A 29 -6.63 -7.67 15.78
CA VAL A 29 -6.43 -9.11 15.78
C VAL A 29 -7.74 -9.85 15.59
N ALA A 30 -8.82 -9.42 16.26
CA ALA A 30 -10.16 -10.01 16.10
C ALA A 30 -10.70 -9.84 14.67
N GLU A 31 -10.44 -8.69 14.02
CA GLU A 31 -10.78 -8.48 12.60
C GLU A 31 -10.08 -9.48 11.69
N LEU A 32 -8.77 -9.70 11.90
CA LEU A 32 -7.98 -10.69 11.17
C LEU A 32 -8.45 -12.11 11.41
N ASP A 33 -8.85 -12.46 12.63
CA ASP A 33 -9.45 -13.75 12.97
C ASP A 33 -10.80 -13.97 12.28
N SER A 34 -11.62 -12.93 12.20
CA SER A 34 -12.89 -12.98 11.42
C SER A 34 -12.64 -13.31 9.96
N GLY A 35 -11.65 -12.65 9.34
CA GLY A 35 -11.25 -12.95 7.96
C GLY A 35 -10.85 -14.41 7.78
N ARG A 36 -10.11 -14.96 8.72
CA ARG A 36 -9.69 -16.37 8.74
C ARG A 36 -10.88 -17.33 8.86
N SER A 37 -11.83 -17.05 9.74
CA SER A 37 -13.06 -17.86 9.89
C SER A 37 -13.90 -17.91 8.61
N ILE A 38 -13.93 -16.83 7.82
CA ILE A 38 -14.58 -16.81 6.49
C ILE A 38 -13.86 -17.74 5.52
N LEU A 39 -12.51 -17.74 5.51
CA LEU A 39 -11.72 -18.62 4.66
C LEU A 39 -11.93 -20.09 5.01
N ASP A 40 -12.03 -20.46 6.29
CA ASP A 40 -12.35 -21.80 6.75
C ASP A 40 -13.70 -22.26 6.20
N ALA A 41 -14.75 -21.42 6.32
CA ALA A 41 -16.08 -21.71 5.81
C ALA A 41 -16.11 -21.90 4.28
N VAL A 42 -15.38 -21.09 3.55
CA VAL A 42 -15.24 -21.20 2.09
C VAL A 42 -14.50 -22.48 1.72
N SER A 43 -13.41 -22.80 2.42
CA SER A 43 -12.64 -24.04 2.19
C SER A 43 -13.51 -25.30 2.35
N ASP A 44 -14.39 -25.31 3.36
CA ASP A 44 -15.31 -26.43 3.59
C ASP A 44 -16.38 -26.59 2.49
N GLN A 45 -16.86 -25.48 1.94
CA GLN A 45 -17.79 -25.49 0.80
C GLN A 45 -17.10 -26.04 -0.45
N VAL A 46 -15.88 -25.61 -0.72
CA VAL A 46 -15.11 -26.02 -1.89
C VAL A 46 -14.73 -27.50 -1.80
N ARG A 47 -14.33 -28.03 -0.64
CA ARG A 47 -14.08 -29.47 -0.42
C ARG A 47 -15.33 -30.34 -0.68
N ARG A 48 -16.52 -29.81 -0.46
CA ARG A 48 -17.78 -30.50 -0.80
C ARG A 48 -18.04 -30.51 -2.32
N LEU A 49 -17.64 -29.43 -2.99
CA LEU A 49 -17.73 -29.31 -4.43
C LEU A 49 -16.72 -30.23 -5.14
N ASP A 50 -15.50 -30.32 -4.65
CA ASP A 50 -14.40 -31.12 -5.19
C ASP A 50 -14.79 -32.58 -5.45
N ARG A 51 -15.55 -33.17 -4.54
CA ARG A 51 -16.06 -34.56 -4.68
C ARG A 51 -17.01 -34.79 -5.84
N LYS A 52 -17.48 -33.72 -6.51
CA LYS A 52 -18.43 -33.76 -7.62
C LYS A 52 -17.81 -33.38 -8.96
N LEU A 53 -16.52 -33.02 -8.98
CA LEU A 53 -15.84 -32.49 -10.14
C LEU A 53 -15.06 -33.56 -10.92
N GLY A 54 -14.80 -33.28 -12.19
CA GLY A 54 -13.92 -34.07 -13.04
C GLY A 54 -12.44 -33.69 -12.88
N ALA A 55 -11.56 -34.56 -13.43
CA ALA A 55 -10.10 -34.41 -13.27
C ALA A 55 -9.54 -33.04 -13.75
N GLY A 56 -10.15 -32.44 -14.79
CA GLY A 56 -9.71 -31.14 -15.31
C GLY A 56 -9.96 -29.95 -14.36
N ASP A 57 -10.97 -30.05 -13.50
CA ASP A 57 -11.34 -29.01 -12.56
C ASP A 57 -10.62 -29.14 -11.22
N HIS A 58 -10.14 -30.35 -10.89
CA HIS A 58 -9.32 -30.57 -9.69
C HIS A 58 -8.06 -29.70 -9.68
N ALA A 59 -7.35 -29.57 -10.81
CA ALA A 59 -6.14 -28.75 -10.87
C ALA A 59 -6.41 -27.26 -10.60
N ARG A 60 -7.56 -26.74 -11.03
CA ARG A 60 -7.98 -25.35 -10.75
C ARG A 60 -8.36 -25.17 -9.27
N LEU A 61 -9.00 -26.18 -8.69
CA LEU A 61 -9.31 -26.17 -7.26
C LEU A 61 -8.07 -26.25 -6.39
N ASP A 62 -7.06 -27.02 -6.76
CA ASP A 62 -5.78 -27.07 -6.05
C ASP A 62 -5.06 -25.72 -6.04
N GLN A 63 -5.10 -24.99 -7.17
CA GLN A 63 -4.58 -23.62 -7.23
C GLN A 63 -5.37 -22.68 -6.28
N TYR A 64 -6.68 -22.80 -6.24
CA TYR A 64 -7.51 -22.04 -5.33
C TYR A 64 -7.18 -22.36 -3.86
N PHE A 65 -7.10 -23.64 -3.49
CA PHE A 65 -6.72 -24.04 -2.13
C PHE A 65 -5.32 -23.57 -1.73
N THR A 66 -4.39 -23.58 -2.66
CA THR A 66 -3.04 -23.04 -2.43
C THR A 66 -3.13 -21.53 -2.10
N SER A 67 -3.89 -20.77 -2.89
CA SER A 67 -4.10 -19.34 -2.65
C SER A 67 -4.79 -19.05 -1.32
N VAL A 68 -5.77 -19.87 -0.91
CA VAL A 68 -6.42 -19.75 0.41
C VAL A 68 -5.44 -20.00 1.54
N ARG A 69 -4.63 -21.07 1.47
CA ARG A 69 -3.60 -21.37 2.49
C ARG A 69 -2.53 -20.27 2.59
N GLU A 70 -2.11 -19.71 1.47
CA GLU A 70 -1.18 -18.59 1.47
C GLU A 70 -1.80 -17.36 2.16
N LEU A 71 -3.09 -17.08 1.90
CA LEU A 71 -3.79 -15.98 2.54
C LEU A 71 -3.94 -16.20 4.06
N GLU A 72 -4.29 -17.41 4.49
CA GLU A 72 -4.32 -17.78 5.92
C GLU A 72 -2.96 -17.55 6.59
N GLY A 73 -1.87 -17.99 5.95
CA GLY A 73 -0.51 -17.75 6.43
C GLY A 73 -0.19 -16.26 6.58
N ARG A 74 -0.63 -15.44 5.63
CA ARG A 74 -0.48 -13.97 5.69
C ARG A 74 -1.28 -13.34 6.84
N LEU A 75 -2.52 -13.78 7.05
CA LEU A 75 -3.35 -13.31 8.17
C LEU A 75 -2.72 -13.63 9.53
N LEU A 76 -2.21 -14.85 9.70
CA LEU A 76 -1.48 -15.23 10.92
C LEU A 76 -0.21 -14.39 11.15
N ALA A 77 0.57 -14.17 10.09
CA ALA A 77 1.75 -13.31 10.16
C ALA A 77 1.37 -11.87 10.53
N SER A 78 0.26 -11.36 9.99
CA SER A 78 -0.26 -10.03 10.29
C SER A 78 -0.68 -9.89 11.76
N GLN A 79 -1.33 -10.91 12.33
CA GLN A 79 -1.67 -10.92 13.77
C GLN A 79 -0.42 -10.84 14.65
N GLY A 80 0.61 -11.63 14.31
CA GLY A 80 1.90 -11.56 15.00
C GLY A 80 2.56 -10.19 14.90
N TRP A 81 2.42 -9.53 13.75
CA TRP A 81 2.91 -8.18 13.53
C TRP A 81 2.17 -7.13 14.37
N GLU A 82 0.83 -7.20 14.46
CA GLU A 82 0.04 -6.27 15.27
C GLU A 82 0.40 -6.33 16.77
N ARG A 83 0.76 -7.52 17.27
CA ARG A 83 1.20 -7.70 18.65
C ARG A 83 2.65 -7.33 18.92
N LYS A 84 3.46 -7.18 17.85
CA LYS A 84 4.87 -6.83 17.98
C LYS A 84 5.01 -5.35 18.37
N PRO A 85 5.86 -5.02 19.37
CA PRO A 85 6.15 -3.63 19.69
C PRO A 85 6.64 -2.87 18.48
N LYS A 86 6.08 -1.71 18.24
CA LYS A 86 6.50 -0.83 17.12
C LYS A 86 7.86 -0.21 17.43
N PRO A 87 8.74 -0.03 16.43
CA PRO A 87 10.02 0.65 16.61
C PRO A 87 9.82 2.10 17.10
N VAL A 88 10.66 2.53 18.02
CA VAL A 88 10.67 3.92 18.48
C VAL A 88 11.56 4.73 17.55
N VAL A 89 11.03 5.78 16.96
CA VAL A 89 11.73 6.72 16.09
C VAL A 89 11.73 8.12 16.71
N LYS A 90 12.71 8.95 16.38
CA LYS A 90 12.79 10.34 16.87
C LYS A 90 11.97 11.31 16.02
N GLU A 91 11.65 10.91 14.83
CA GLU A 91 10.89 11.69 13.86
C GLU A 91 9.43 11.84 14.33
N ARG A 92 8.88 12.99 14.01
CA ARG A 92 7.46 13.27 14.26
C ARG A 92 6.60 12.76 13.11
N GLU A 93 5.35 12.48 13.40
CA GLU A 93 4.35 12.17 12.39
C GLU A 93 4.33 13.29 11.32
N PRO A 94 4.50 12.95 10.03
CA PRO A 94 4.41 13.93 8.97
C PRO A 94 2.98 14.44 8.82
N GLN A 95 2.84 15.67 8.33
CA GLN A 95 1.54 16.20 7.94
C GLN A 95 1.32 15.90 6.46
N ASP A 96 0.13 15.39 6.15
CA ASP A 96 -0.24 15.19 4.75
C ASP A 96 -0.51 16.53 4.07
N PRO A 97 -0.01 16.74 2.85
CA PRO A 97 -0.28 17.92 2.09
C PRO A 97 -1.76 18.08 1.78
N THR A 98 -2.26 19.31 1.88
CA THR A 98 -3.65 19.66 1.60
C THR A 98 -3.87 20.23 0.19
N SER A 99 -2.77 20.49 -0.53
CA SER A 99 -2.80 21.10 -1.86
C SER A 99 -1.92 20.30 -2.85
N PRO A 100 -2.35 20.14 -4.11
CA PRO A 100 -1.52 19.58 -5.18
C PRO A 100 -0.17 20.31 -5.38
N ALA A 101 -0.11 21.60 -5.04
CA ALA A 101 1.14 22.38 -5.07
C ALA A 101 2.23 21.85 -4.14
N GLN A 102 1.85 21.12 -3.09
CA GLN A 102 2.75 20.49 -2.12
C GLN A 102 3.12 19.04 -2.50
N TYR A 103 2.98 18.68 -3.76
CA TYR A 103 3.29 17.32 -4.23
C TYR A 103 4.71 16.88 -3.87
N MET A 104 5.71 17.76 -4.03
CA MET A 104 7.09 17.45 -3.69
C MET A 104 7.30 17.21 -2.18
N ASP A 105 6.54 17.89 -1.33
CA ASP A 105 6.57 17.67 0.12
C ASP A 105 6.00 16.28 0.45
N LYS A 106 4.93 15.87 -0.25
CA LYS A 106 4.38 14.50 -0.15
C LYS A 106 5.42 13.45 -0.53
N VAL A 107 6.10 13.64 -1.66
CA VAL A 107 7.16 12.75 -2.13
C VAL A 107 8.29 12.66 -1.10
N ALA A 108 8.76 13.80 -0.60
CA ALA A 108 9.81 13.86 0.41
C ALA A 108 9.41 13.14 1.71
N SER A 109 8.16 13.31 2.16
CA SER A 109 7.62 12.63 3.34
C SER A 109 7.59 11.11 3.14
N MET A 110 7.14 10.62 1.98
CA MET A 110 7.13 9.19 1.66
C MET A 110 8.55 8.60 1.62
N TYR A 111 9.52 9.28 1.01
CA TYR A 111 10.92 8.83 1.02
C TYR A 111 11.53 8.82 2.43
N SER A 112 11.17 9.78 3.28
CA SER A 112 11.61 9.78 4.68
C SER A 112 11.06 8.57 5.44
N LEU A 113 9.81 8.17 5.18
CA LEU A 113 9.22 6.95 5.75
C LEU A 113 9.89 5.68 5.23
N VAL A 114 10.23 5.62 3.94
CA VAL A 114 10.99 4.49 3.37
C VAL A 114 12.35 4.35 4.06
N ARG A 115 13.07 5.46 4.26
CA ARG A 115 14.33 5.48 5.00
C ARG A 115 14.16 4.93 6.43
N LEU A 116 13.18 5.46 7.18
CA LEU A 116 12.88 5.00 8.54
C LEU A 116 12.52 3.51 8.59
N ALA A 117 11.73 3.04 7.62
CA ALA A 117 11.33 1.64 7.52
C ALA A 117 12.53 0.71 7.37
N PHE A 118 13.53 1.10 6.59
CA PHE A 118 14.77 0.33 6.44
C PHE A 118 15.69 0.47 7.66
N GLU A 119 15.86 1.67 8.21
CA GLU A 119 16.69 1.91 9.39
C GLU A 119 16.21 1.13 10.63
N THR A 120 14.91 0.92 10.74
CA THR A 120 14.29 0.19 11.85
C THR A 120 14.09 -1.32 11.57
N ASP A 121 14.53 -1.82 10.41
CA ASP A 121 14.26 -3.18 9.93
C ASP A 121 12.77 -3.57 9.98
N SER A 122 11.88 -2.56 9.79
CA SER A 122 10.43 -2.78 9.76
C SER A 122 9.98 -3.47 8.46
N THR A 123 10.72 -3.27 7.39
CA THR A 123 10.53 -3.97 6.10
C THR A 123 11.84 -4.04 5.34
N ARG A 124 11.94 -4.97 4.39
CA ARG A 124 13.07 -5.12 3.48
C ARG A 124 12.71 -4.83 2.03
N ALA A 125 11.45 -4.53 1.77
CA ALA A 125 10.98 -4.20 0.43
C ALA A 125 9.87 -3.13 0.52
N VAL A 126 9.96 -2.12 -0.34
CA VAL A 126 8.97 -1.06 -0.48
C VAL A 126 8.65 -0.88 -1.95
N THR A 127 7.36 -0.78 -2.26
CA THR A 127 6.89 -0.33 -3.56
C THR A 127 6.29 1.05 -3.39
N LEU A 128 6.83 2.04 -4.09
CA LEU A 128 6.37 3.41 -4.07
C LEU A 128 5.99 3.83 -5.48
N MET A 129 4.70 4.11 -5.69
CA MET A 129 4.22 4.72 -6.93
C MET A 129 4.14 6.23 -6.71
N LEU A 130 4.99 6.99 -7.40
CA LEU A 130 5.06 8.43 -7.25
C LEU A 130 3.80 9.11 -7.78
N ASP A 131 3.33 8.70 -8.96
CA ASP A 131 2.11 9.23 -9.55
C ASP A 131 1.50 8.28 -10.58
N SER A 132 0.32 8.64 -11.08
CA SER A 132 -0.38 8.02 -12.20
C SER A 132 -0.11 8.78 -13.50
N VAL A 133 -0.82 8.39 -14.58
CA VAL A 133 -0.78 9.06 -15.88
C VAL A 133 -1.12 10.56 -15.79
N SER A 134 -1.99 10.94 -14.86
CA SER A 134 -2.40 12.34 -14.64
C SER A 134 -1.58 12.96 -13.51
N SER A 135 -0.30 13.26 -13.79
CA SER A 135 0.55 13.94 -12.82
C SER A 135 0.06 15.38 -12.56
N PRO A 136 0.17 15.86 -11.30
CA PRO A 136 -0.19 17.24 -10.98
C PRO A 136 0.80 18.22 -11.62
N VAL A 137 0.41 19.48 -11.70
CA VAL A 137 1.33 20.56 -12.03
C VAL A 137 2.34 20.70 -10.90
N LEU A 138 3.61 20.47 -11.20
CA LEU A 138 4.69 20.58 -10.22
C LEU A 138 5.03 22.05 -9.96
N GLN A 139 4.90 22.48 -8.72
CA GLN A 139 5.37 23.81 -8.32
C GLN A 139 6.83 23.72 -7.87
N LEU A 140 7.73 23.79 -8.82
CA LEU A 140 9.16 23.80 -8.57
C LEU A 140 9.67 25.24 -8.42
N LYS A 141 10.49 25.48 -7.40
CA LYS A 141 11.04 26.81 -7.12
C LYS A 141 11.88 27.29 -8.32
N GLY A 142 11.52 28.45 -8.87
CA GLY A 142 12.21 29.04 -10.02
C GLY A 142 11.70 28.58 -11.39
N THR A 143 10.59 27.85 -11.44
CA THR A 143 9.94 27.45 -12.71
C THR A 143 8.56 28.05 -12.84
N THR A 144 8.08 28.13 -14.10
CA THR A 144 6.74 28.63 -14.47
C THR A 144 5.90 27.52 -15.07
N LEU A 145 5.96 26.33 -14.47
CA LEU A 145 5.16 25.20 -14.93
C LEU A 145 3.68 25.49 -14.67
N ASN A 146 2.84 25.34 -15.70
CA ASN A 146 1.39 25.55 -15.62
C ASN A 146 0.58 24.32 -16.06
N ASP A 147 1.26 23.23 -16.42
CA ASP A 147 0.64 22.01 -16.89
C ASP A 147 1.32 20.75 -16.30
N GLY A 148 0.58 19.66 -16.24
CA GLY A 148 1.09 18.37 -15.78
C GLY A 148 2.01 17.72 -16.83
N TYR A 149 3.01 16.97 -16.36
CA TYR A 149 4.01 16.32 -17.22
C TYR A 149 3.40 15.48 -18.35
N HIS A 150 2.33 14.74 -18.08
CA HIS A 150 1.64 13.95 -19.11
C HIS A 150 1.11 14.82 -20.24
N ASN A 151 0.44 15.94 -19.92
CA ASN A 151 -0.08 16.86 -20.94
C ASN A 151 1.04 17.60 -21.68
N LEU A 152 2.14 17.91 -20.99
CA LEU A 152 3.35 18.46 -21.62
C LEU A 152 3.98 17.45 -22.58
N SER A 153 3.98 16.15 -22.26
CA SER A 153 4.51 15.11 -23.16
C SER A 153 3.74 15.02 -24.49
N HIS A 154 2.47 15.44 -24.49
CA HIS A 154 1.64 15.59 -25.68
C HIS A 154 1.76 17.00 -26.28
N HIS A 155 2.98 17.51 -26.42
CA HIS A 155 3.26 18.91 -26.82
C HIS A 155 2.86 19.26 -28.25
N GLY A 156 2.75 18.28 -29.16
CA GLY A 156 2.36 18.55 -30.55
C GLY A 156 3.22 19.61 -31.26
N LYS A 157 4.50 19.77 -30.87
CA LYS A 157 5.44 20.81 -31.29
C LYS A 157 5.06 22.24 -30.86
N SER A 158 4.19 22.40 -29.85
CA SER A 158 3.92 23.70 -29.24
C SER A 158 5.17 24.21 -28.52
N GLU A 159 5.65 25.40 -28.88
CA GLU A 159 6.83 26.04 -28.28
C GLU A 159 6.63 26.31 -26.77
N ASP A 160 5.42 26.67 -26.36
CA ASP A 160 5.09 26.89 -24.95
C ASP A 160 5.27 25.59 -24.13
N LYS A 161 4.71 24.47 -24.59
CA LYS A 161 4.89 23.17 -23.94
C LYS A 161 6.33 22.68 -23.94
N LEU A 162 7.03 22.88 -25.07
CA LEU A 162 8.47 22.52 -25.20
C LEU A 162 9.33 23.34 -24.24
N THR A 163 9.00 24.60 -24.01
CA THR A 163 9.72 25.47 -23.08
C THR A 163 9.56 24.99 -21.64
N GLN A 164 8.36 24.53 -21.27
CA GLN A 164 8.09 23.98 -19.93
C GLN A 164 8.74 22.60 -19.69
N LEU A 165 9.08 21.86 -20.74
CA LEU A 165 9.77 20.57 -20.66
C LEU A 165 11.30 20.68 -20.56
N ARG A 166 11.87 21.84 -20.87
CA ARG A 166 13.33 22.13 -20.80
C ARG A 166 13.74 22.59 -19.42
#